data_ff3249c70d6971cf7207f5ddd4b79005
#
_entry.id   ff3249c70d6971cf7207f5ddd4b79005
#
_cell.length_a   1.000
_cell.length_b   1.000
_cell.length_c   1.000
_cell.angle_alpha   90.00
_cell.angle_beta   90.00
_cell.angle_gamma   90.00
#
_symmetry.space_group_name_H-M   'P 1'
#
loop_
_entity.id
_entity.type
_entity.pdbx_description
1 polymer ?
#
loop_
_entity_poly.entity_id
_entity_poly.type
_entity_poly.pdbx_seq_one_letter_code
_entity_poly.pdbx_strand_id
1 'polypeptide(L)'
;MPRDPSRAISLEIAATRTGNVLPLLHEIKHALQHWLDSSATVMIDLRSIPMAPGEDEELIRLLGAGEVYARLSALGPSEIQETRYPGVWLVTHYNEEGEIMGRFIEVTDMPEILKSQADDVRAGLENLKHDLAELDLKEA
;
A
#
# COMPACT_ATOMS: atom_id res chain seq x y z
N MET A 1 27.88 18.10 10.14
CA MET A 1 26.48 18.51 10.06
C MET A 1 25.65 17.42 9.41
N PRO A 2 24.58 17.00 10.03
CA PRO A 2 23.70 16.06 9.37
C PRO A 2 23.09 16.69 8.12
N ARG A 3 23.08 15.96 7.04
CA ARG A 3 22.45 16.43 5.79
C ARG A 3 20.94 16.41 6.00
N ASP A 4 20.29 17.48 5.59
CA ASP A 4 18.84 17.53 5.49
C ASP A 4 18.36 16.46 4.50
N PRO A 5 17.54 15.47 4.93
CA PRO A 5 17.04 14.44 4.03
C PRO A 5 16.24 15.00 2.86
N SER A 6 15.51 16.10 3.07
CA SER A 6 14.74 16.76 2.01
C SER A 6 15.63 17.28 0.90
N ARG A 7 16.80 17.80 1.25
CA ARG A 7 17.76 18.31 0.30
C ARG A 7 18.40 17.19 -0.53
N ALA A 8 18.69 16.05 0.08
CA ALA A 8 19.24 14.89 -0.62
C ALA A 8 18.23 14.35 -1.64
N ILE A 9 16.95 14.27 -1.28
CA ILE A 9 15.89 13.85 -2.20
C ILE A 9 15.77 14.80 -3.37
N SER A 10 15.77 16.11 -3.13
CA SER A 10 15.68 17.12 -4.18
C SER A 10 16.84 17.05 -5.17
N LEU A 11 18.06 16.85 -4.68
CA LEU A 11 19.24 16.71 -5.52
C LEU A 11 19.18 15.45 -6.37
N GLU A 12 18.71 14.35 -5.81
CA GLU A 12 18.58 13.08 -6.50
C GLU A 12 17.57 13.17 -7.64
N ILE A 13 16.41 13.77 -7.39
CA ILE A 13 15.38 14.00 -8.40
C ILE A 13 15.89 14.90 -9.51
N ALA A 14 16.63 15.96 -9.17
CA ALA A 14 17.20 16.88 -10.16
C ALA A 14 18.24 16.19 -11.06
N ALA A 15 18.94 15.19 -10.57
CA ALA A 15 19.90 14.41 -11.34
C ALA A 15 19.26 13.39 -12.26
N THR A 16 18.03 12.94 -11.97
CA THR A 16 17.26 12.04 -12.83
C THR A 16 16.46 12.86 -13.83
N ARG A 17 16.37 12.42 -15.06
CA ARG A 17 15.61 13.13 -16.11
C ARG A 17 14.11 12.97 -15.94
N THR A 18 13.60 13.03 -14.73
CA THR A 18 12.24 12.65 -14.47
C THR A 18 11.26 13.76 -14.80
N GLY A 19 10.17 13.41 -15.46
CA GLY A 19 9.02 14.29 -15.59
C GLY A 19 8.00 14.11 -14.50
N ASN A 20 7.94 12.93 -13.83
CA ASN A 20 6.81 12.56 -13.00
C ASN A 20 7.08 12.23 -11.54
N VAL A 21 8.32 11.97 -11.15
CA VAL A 21 8.62 11.60 -9.74
C VAL A 21 8.34 12.75 -8.79
N LEU A 22 8.85 13.93 -9.06
CA LEU A 22 8.65 15.10 -8.20
C LEU A 22 7.17 15.52 -8.12
N PRO A 23 6.44 15.64 -9.25
CA PRO A 23 5.00 15.90 -9.18
C PRO A 23 4.22 14.86 -8.38
N LEU A 24 4.57 13.58 -8.47
CA LEU A 24 3.94 12.53 -7.69
C LEU A 24 4.19 12.68 -6.20
N LEU A 25 5.40 13.05 -5.79
CA LEU A 25 5.70 13.31 -4.38
C LEU A 25 4.88 14.48 -3.86
N HIS A 26 4.68 15.53 -4.66
CA HIS A 26 3.80 16.64 -4.31
C HIS A 26 2.33 16.19 -4.21
N GLU A 27 1.89 15.34 -5.12
CA GLU A 27 0.54 14.80 -5.10
C GLU A 27 0.30 13.98 -3.83
N ILE A 28 1.26 13.15 -3.44
CA ILE A 28 1.21 12.38 -2.20
C ILE A 28 1.14 13.32 -0.98
N LYS A 29 1.92 14.38 -0.97
CA LYS A 29 1.88 15.39 0.08
C LYS A 29 0.50 16.01 0.19
N HIS A 30 -0.11 16.40 -0.91
CA HIS A 30 -1.45 16.97 -0.94
C HIS A 30 -2.51 15.95 -0.49
N ALA A 31 -2.35 14.68 -0.87
CA ALA A 31 -3.24 13.61 -0.45
C ALA A 31 -3.18 13.37 1.05
N LEU A 32 -2.00 13.45 1.65
CA LEU A 32 -1.85 13.36 3.12
C LEU A 32 -2.57 14.51 3.81
N GLN A 33 -2.42 15.73 3.32
CA GLN A 33 -3.14 16.87 3.90
C GLN A 33 -4.65 16.71 3.74
N HIS A 34 -5.08 16.23 2.59
CA HIS A 34 -6.50 15.99 2.31
C HIS A 34 -7.08 14.94 3.27
N TRP A 35 -6.32 13.88 3.53
CA TRP A 35 -6.75 12.86 4.49
C TRP A 35 -6.87 13.41 5.91
N LEU A 36 -5.92 14.25 6.33
CA LEU A 36 -5.99 14.90 7.65
C LEU A 36 -7.22 15.80 7.77
N ASP A 37 -7.59 16.47 6.69
CA ASP A 37 -8.72 17.41 6.69
C ASP A 37 -10.07 16.71 6.58
N SER A 38 -10.17 15.61 5.87
CA SER A 38 -11.47 15.01 5.47
C SER A 38 -11.59 13.51 5.75
N SER A 39 -10.50 12.84 6.13
CA SER A 39 -10.41 11.38 6.25
C SER A 39 -10.69 10.63 4.94
N ALA A 40 -10.64 11.33 3.81
CA ALA A 40 -10.86 10.72 2.50
C ALA A 40 -9.57 10.06 2.01
N THR A 41 -9.67 8.80 1.62
CA THR A 41 -8.57 8.03 1.02
C THR A 41 -8.32 8.49 -0.41
N VAL A 42 -7.04 8.60 -0.77
CA VAL A 42 -6.63 8.86 -2.15
C VAL A 42 -5.83 7.65 -2.64
N MET A 43 -6.14 7.19 -3.84
CA MET A 43 -5.42 6.09 -4.47
C MET A 43 -4.84 6.57 -5.80
N ILE A 44 -3.54 6.33 -5.98
CA ILE A 44 -2.81 6.72 -7.19
C ILE A 44 -2.39 5.43 -7.89
N ASP A 45 -2.86 5.25 -9.13
CA ASP A 45 -2.47 4.10 -9.96
C ASP A 45 -1.18 4.43 -10.69
N LEU A 46 -0.06 3.83 -10.25
CA LEU A 46 1.24 4.10 -10.83
C LEU A 46 1.37 3.59 -12.27
N ARG A 47 0.59 2.59 -12.65
CA ARG A 47 0.65 2.03 -13.99
C ARG A 47 -0.13 2.83 -15.02
N SER A 48 -1.00 3.73 -14.59
CA SER A 48 -1.72 4.64 -15.48
C SER A 48 -0.95 5.94 -15.74
N ILE A 49 0.18 6.14 -15.07
CA ILE A 49 1.01 7.34 -15.21
C ILE A 49 2.16 7.01 -16.14
N PRO A 50 2.38 7.78 -17.23
CA PRO A 50 3.54 7.59 -18.08
C PRO A 50 4.82 7.85 -17.30
N MET A 51 5.64 6.85 -17.15
CA MET A 51 6.92 6.94 -16.47
C MET A 51 8.04 6.45 -17.38
N ALA A 52 9.18 7.12 -17.34
CA ALA A 52 10.38 6.64 -18.00
C ALA A 52 10.88 5.37 -17.31
N PRO A 53 11.62 4.50 -18.00
CA PRO A 53 12.18 3.30 -17.37
C PRO A 53 12.95 3.64 -16.10
N GLY A 54 12.61 2.97 -15.00
CA GLY A 54 13.25 3.16 -13.71
C GLY A 54 12.67 4.24 -12.83
N GLU A 55 11.75 5.07 -13.32
CA GLU A 55 11.15 6.12 -12.49
C GLU A 55 10.24 5.58 -11.39
N ASP A 56 9.53 4.50 -11.65
CA ASP A 56 8.66 3.86 -10.64
C ASP A 56 9.51 3.25 -9.52
N GLU A 57 10.59 2.57 -9.84
CA GLU A 57 11.54 2.06 -8.85
C GLU A 57 12.17 3.20 -8.05
N GLU A 58 12.48 4.31 -8.71
CA GLU A 58 13.05 5.49 -8.05
C GLU A 58 12.07 6.08 -7.04
N LEU A 59 10.81 6.21 -7.42
CA LEU A 59 9.74 6.68 -6.53
C LEU A 59 9.62 5.76 -5.31
N ILE A 60 9.58 4.45 -5.53
CA ILE A 60 9.45 3.46 -4.47
C ILE A 60 10.65 3.53 -3.54
N ARG A 61 11.85 3.67 -4.07
CA ARG A 61 13.05 3.81 -3.28
C ARG A 61 13.02 5.07 -2.40
N LEU A 62 12.55 6.18 -2.94
CA LEU A 62 12.42 7.45 -2.20
C LEU A 62 11.37 7.36 -1.10
N LEU A 63 10.27 6.66 -1.34
CA LEU A 63 9.24 6.46 -0.33
C LEU A 63 9.71 5.53 0.78
N GLY A 64 10.57 4.58 0.47
CA GLY A 64 11.15 3.68 1.45
C GLY A 64 10.16 2.70 2.06
N ALA A 65 10.59 2.03 3.13
CA ALA A 65 9.79 1.06 3.85
C ALA A 65 9.63 1.48 5.30
N GLY A 66 8.38 1.40 5.80
CA GLY A 66 8.06 1.60 7.20
C GLY A 66 8.03 0.28 7.97
N GLU A 67 7.32 0.29 9.08
CA GLU A 67 7.32 -0.86 10.02
C GLU A 67 6.29 -1.92 9.68
N VAL A 68 5.29 -1.63 8.87
CA VAL A 68 4.18 -2.53 8.60
C VAL A 68 4.26 -3.08 7.18
N TYR A 69 4.26 -4.40 7.11
CA TYR A 69 4.19 -5.13 5.85
C TYR A 69 3.16 -6.23 5.98
N ALA A 70 2.30 -6.37 4.98
CA ALA A 70 1.32 -7.45 4.93
C ALA A 70 1.34 -8.09 3.56
N ARG A 71 1.08 -9.39 3.52
CA ARG A 71 0.92 -10.13 2.29
C ARG A 71 -0.39 -10.89 2.32
N LEU A 72 -1.21 -10.69 1.30
CA LEU A 72 -2.43 -11.45 1.10
C LEU A 72 -2.12 -12.63 0.19
N SER A 73 -2.34 -13.84 0.72
CA SER A 73 -2.11 -15.08 -0.02
C SER A 73 -3.41 -15.51 -0.69
N ALA A 74 -3.75 -14.85 -1.78
CA ALA A 74 -4.91 -15.21 -2.61
C ALA A 74 -4.41 -15.70 -3.97
N LEU A 75 -5.32 -15.98 -4.89
CA LEU A 75 -4.97 -16.29 -6.28
C LEU A 75 -4.33 -15.06 -6.90
N GLY A 76 -2.99 -15.08 -7.01
CA GLY A 76 -2.21 -13.88 -7.22
C GLY A 76 -2.06 -13.09 -5.94
N PRO A 77 -0.89 -13.15 -5.28
CA PRO A 77 -0.70 -12.48 -4.00
C PRO A 77 -0.70 -10.97 -4.13
N SER A 78 -1.01 -10.28 -3.03
CA SER A 78 -0.87 -8.83 -2.94
C SER A 78 0.07 -8.50 -1.78
N GLU A 79 0.92 -7.50 -1.98
CA GLU A 79 1.83 -7.00 -0.96
C GLU A 79 1.45 -5.58 -0.60
N ILE A 80 1.36 -5.29 0.69
CA ILE A 80 0.99 -4.00 1.21
C ILE A 80 2.13 -3.54 2.12
N GLN A 81 2.90 -2.59 1.66
CA GLN A 81 4.05 -2.07 2.39
C GLN A 81 3.79 -0.64 2.84
N GLU A 82 3.83 -0.41 4.15
CA GLU A 82 3.89 0.95 4.65
C GLU A 82 5.20 1.58 4.16
N THR A 83 5.12 2.82 3.66
CA THR A 83 6.33 3.56 3.31
C THR A 83 6.93 4.18 4.59
N ARG A 84 8.05 4.87 4.46
CA ARG A 84 8.61 5.59 5.61
C ARG A 84 7.78 6.78 6.06
N TYR A 85 6.75 7.15 5.30
CA TYR A 85 5.79 8.19 5.66
C TYR A 85 4.49 7.55 6.14
N PRO A 86 4.20 7.57 7.46
CA PRO A 86 2.94 6.99 7.97
C PRO A 86 1.74 7.54 7.24
N GLY A 87 0.84 6.67 6.83
CA GLY A 87 -0.33 7.04 6.04
C GLY A 87 -0.13 6.92 4.54
N VAL A 88 1.08 6.59 4.08
CA VAL A 88 1.38 6.35 2.67
C VAL A 88 1.78 4.88 2.49
N TRP A 89 1.02 4.16 1.68
CA TRP A 89 1.17 2.72 1.48
C TRP A 89 1.43 2.41 0.01
N LEU A 90 2.32 1.45 -0.22
CA LEU A 90 2.54 0.88 -1.56
C LEU A 90 1.83 -0.47 -1.62
N VAL A 91 0.88 -0.59 -2.55
CA VAL A 91 0.11 -1.81 -2.75
C VAL A 91 0.48 -2.38 -4.11
N THR A 92 0.96 -3.61 -4.13
CA THR A 92 1.36 -4.30 -5.36
C THR A 92 0.56 -5.59 -5.51
N HIS A 93 -0.09 -5.75 -6.64
CA HIS A 93 -0.85 -6.96 -6.98
C HIS A 93 -0.07 -7.77 -7.99
N TYR A 94 0.02 -9.08 -7.74
CA TYR A 94 0.70 -10.03 -8.63
C TYR A 94 -0.28 -11.04 -9.20
N ASN A 95 0.04 -11.61 -10.36
CA ASN A 95 -0.66 -12.79 -10.85
C ASN A 95 -0.03 -14.06 -10.23
N GLU A 96 -0.55 -15.23 -10.62
CA GLU A 96 -0.05 -16.51 -10.12
C GLU A 96 1.38 -16.81 -10.54
N GLU A 97 1.85 -16.23 -11.65
CA GLU A 97 3.22 -16.36 -12.14
C GLU A 97 4.20 -15.37 -11.51
N GLY A 98 3.73 -14.52 -10.60
CA GLY A 98 4.58 -13.55 -9.93
C GLY A 98 4.82 -12.26 -10.69
N GLU A 99 4.07 -12.02 -11.76
CA GLU A 99 4.16 -10.77 -12.52
C GLU A 99 3.29 -9.70 -11.89
N ILE A 100 3.76 -8.45 -11.93
CA ILE A 100 3.03 -7.31 -11.38
C ILE A 100 1.83 -6.99 -12.28
N MET A 101 0.63 -7.08 -11.70
CA MET A 101 -0.62 -6.75 -12.38
C MET A 101 -1.13 -5.35 -12.06
N GLY A 102 -0.73 -4.80 -10.94
CA GLY A 102 -1.10 -3.46 -10.53
C GLY A 102 -0.19 -2.96 -9.44
N ARG A 103 -0.01 -1.65 -9.37
CA ARG A 103 0.81 -1.01 -8.35
C ARG A 103 0.20 0.35 -8.03
N PHE A 104 -0.11 0.56 -6.75
CA PHE A 104 -0.84 1.74 -6.29
C PHE A 104 -0.14 2.35 -5.09
N ILE A 105 -0.20 3.68 -5.01
CA ILE A 105 0.03 4.40 -3.76
C ILE A 105 -1.32 4.68 -3.14
N GLU A 106 -1.55 4.22 -1.93
CA GLU A 106 -2.78 4.48 -1.19
C GLU A 106 -2.44 5.37 0.00
N VAL A 107 -3.13 6.51 0.10
CA VAL A 107 -2.95 7.46 1.21
C VAL A 107 -4.15 7.34 2.14
N THR A 108 -3.92 6.73 3.29
CA THR A 108 -4.94 6.40 4.28
C THR A 108 -4.27 5.96 5.59
N ASP A 109 -5.02 5.88 6.67
CA ASP A 109 -4.53 5.30 7.91
C ASP A 109 -4.38 3.78 7.82
N MET A 110 -5.36 3.10 7.18
CA MET A 110 -5.35 1.66 7.01
C MET A 110 -5.88 1.31 5.63
N PRO A 111 -5.10 0.62 4.79
CA PRO A 111 -5.59 0.18 3.48
C PRO A 111 -6.85 -0.68 3.58
N GLU A 112 -7.82 -0.40 2.73
CA GLU A 112 -9.12 -1.08 2.74
C GLU A 112 -8.99 -2.59 2.55
N ILE A 113 -8.02 -3.00 1.73
CA ILE A 113 -7.78 -4.43 1.45
C ILE A 113 -7.39 -5.22 2.70
N LEU A 114 -6.86 -4.56 3.73
CA LEU A 114 -6.47 -5.21 4.99
C LEU A 114 -7.62 -5.32 5.98
N LYS A 115 -8.74 -4.67 5.72
CA LYS A 115 -9.89 -4.69 6.62
C LYS A 115 -10.77 -5.89 6.32
N SER A 116 -11.20 -6.58 7.37
CA SER A 116 -12.19 -7.63 7.23
C SER A 116 -13.53 -7.02 6.85
N GLN A 117 -14.20 -7.59 5.86
CA GLN A 117 -15.53 -7.16 5.47
C GLN A 117 -16.57 -7.76 6.42
N ALA A 118 -17.64 -7.02 6.68
CA ALA A 118 -18.67 -7.45 7.63
C ALA A 118 -19.30 -8.80 7.23
N ASP A 119 -19.50 -9.04 5.93
CA ASP A 119 -20.06 -10.31 5.46
C ASP A 119 -19.11 -11.47 5.72
N ASP A 120 -17.81 -11.26 5.56
CA ASP A 120 -16.81 -12.29 5.86
C ASP A 120 -16.75 -12.59 7.37
N VAL A 121 -16.90 -11.56 8.20
CA VAL A 121 -16.96 -11.73 9.65
C VAL A 121 -18.18 -12.53 10.05
N ARG A 122 -19.34 -12.26 9.44
CA ARG A 122 -20.57 -13.04 9.69
C ARG A 122 -20.39 -14.50 9.30
N ALA A 123 -19.82 -14.75 8.13
CA ALA A 123 -19.53 -16.11 7.67
C ALA A 123 -18.56 -16.81 8.62
N GLY A 124 -17.52 -16.12 9.06
CA GLY A 124 -16.56 -16.64 10.03
C GLY A 124 -17.21 -17.01 11.36
N LEU A 125 -18.13 -16.17 11.84
CA LEU A 125 -18.88 -16.45 13.07
C LEU A 125 -19.71 -17.72 12.92
N GLU A 126 -20.42 -17.88 11.81
CA GLU A 126 -21.23 -19.08 11.60
C GLU A 126 -20.36 -20.34 11.48
N ASN A 127 -19.20 -20.23 10.83
CA ASN A 127 -18.25 -21.32 10.75
C ASN A 127 -17.72 -21.70 12.13
N LEU A 128 -17.41 -20.71 12.96
CA LEU A 128 -16.92 -20.99 14.33
C LEU A 128 -17.99 -21.63 15.18
N LYS A 129 -19.24 -21.20 15.08
CA LYS A 129 -20.38 -21.84 15.79
C LYS A 129 -20.50 -23.29 15.39
N HIS A 130 -20.40 -23.59 14.10
CA HIS A 130 -20.48 -24.96 13.58
C HIS A 130 -19.32 -25.80 14.10
N ASP A 131 -18.10 -25.30 14.06
CA ASP A 131 -16.91 -25.99 14.52
C ASP A 131 -16.98 -26.28 16.03
N LEU A 132 -17.47 -25.34 16.82
CA LEU A 132 -17.65 -25.54 18.26
C LEU A 132 -18.69 -26.61 18.57
N ALA A 133 -19.79 -26.65 17.83
CA ALA A 133 -20.80 -27.68 17.99
C ALA A 133 -20.24 -29.09 17.73
N GLU A 134 -19.40 -29.22 16.68
CA GLU A 134 -18.75 -30.51 16.39
C GLU A 134 -17.73 -30.90 17.45
N LEU A 135 -16.96 -29.94 17.97
CA LEU A 135 -16.02 -30.21 19.06
C LEU A 135 -16.73 -30.64 20.34
N ASP A 136 -17.84 -29.99 20.67
CA ASP A 136 -18.67 -30.38 21.85
C ASP A 136 -19.23 -31.79 21.69
N LEU A 137 -19.64 -32.19 20.48
CA LEU A 137 -20.11 -33.55 20.21
C LEU A 137 -19.01 -34.60 20.38
N LYS A 138 -17.76 -34.26 20.03
CA LYS A 138 -16.62 -35.17 20.19
C LYS A 138 -16.21 -35.35 21.65
N GLU A 139 -16.44 -34.34 22.48
CA GLU A 139 -16.13 -34.37 23.92
C GLU A 139 -17.24 -34.98 24.78
N ALA A 140 -18.43 -35.15 24.21
CA ALA A 140 -19.58 -35.68 24.92
C ALA A 140 -19.51 -37.21 25.15
#